data_2e7ac13ae4dad5260ce082fdc03aca84
#
_entry.id   2e7ac13ae4dad5260ce082fdc03aca84
#
_cell.length_a   1.000
_cell.length_b   1.000
_cell.length_c   1.000
_cell.angle_alpha   90.00
_cell.angle_beta   90.00
_cell.angle_gamma   90.00
#
_symmetry.space_group_name_H-M   'P 1'
#
loop_
_entity.id
_entity.type
_entity.pdbx_description
1 polymer ?
#
loop_
_entity_poly.entity_id
_entity_poly.type
_entity_poly.pdbx_seq_one_letter_code
_entity_poly.pdbx_strand_id
1 'polypeptide(L)'
;DETRGFVKVRLVAYGFTVGGVLLVVLTVFAITALPALGEHLGPAGRLTASIVRWPVLAVVMLLGLAVIYRYAPARSDARWQWVTPGSLTAGLLWVLGSVLFAVYVNNFGSYNDTYGSIGAVVVLMLWLYLTAFVVLLGAELNGEAERAGRAERPED
;
A
#
# COMPACT_ATOMS: atom_id res chain seq x y z
N ASP A 1 -1.65 -25.33 -6.07
CA ASP A 1 -0.31 -25.86 -6.42
C ASP A 1 0.47 -24.79 -7.18
N GLU A 2 1.73 -24.57 -6.77
CA GLU A 2 2.63 -23.61 -7.40
C GLU A 2 3.14 -24.20 -8.73
N THR A 3 2.67 -23.68 -9.84
CA THR A 3 3.04 -24.16 -11.20
C THR A 3 4.32 -23.54 -11.73
N ARG A 4 4.91 -22.57 -11.02
CA ARG A 4 6.12 -21.88 -11.42
C ARG A 4 7.35 -22.73 -11.08
N GLY A 5 8.31 -22.81 -12.02
CA GLY A 5 9.61 -23.46 -11.74
C GLY A 5 10.36 -22.74 -10.61
N PHE A 6 11.15 -23.50 -9.84
CA PHE A 6 11.90 -23.06 -8.66
C PHE A 6 12.72 -21.76 -8.88
N VAL A 7 13.36 -21.62 -10.05
CA VAL A 7 14.14 -20.41 -10.40
C VAL A 7 13.23 -19.20 -10.56
N LYS A 8 12.07 -19.38 -11.21
CA LYS A 8 11.11 -18.29 -11.45
C LYS A 8 10.52 -17.76 -10.14
N VAL A 9 10.21 -18.66 -9.19
CA VAL A 9 9.72 -18.28 -7.85
C VAL A 9 10.75 -17.44 -7.11
N ARG A 10 12.01 -17.83 -7.14
CA ARG A 10 13.10 -17.08 -6.50
C ARG A 10 13.31 -15.70 -7.14
N LEU A 11 13.31 -15.63 -8.47
CA LEU A 11 13.44 -14.34 -9.18
C LEU A 11 12.30 -13.39 -8.84
N VAL A 12 11.06 -13.91 -8.78
CA VAL A 12 9.90 -13.11 -8.36
C VAL A 12 10.07 -12.63 -6.90
N ALA A 13 10.50 -13.51 -6.00
CA ALA A 13 10.74 -13.15 -4.60
C ALA A 13 11.82 -12.06 -4.46
N TYR A 14 12.94 -12.17 -5.17
CA TYR A 14 13.96 -11.12 -5.21
C TYR A 14 13.42 -9.82 -5.78
N GLY A 15 12.63 -9.88 -6.86
CA GLY A 15 11.96 -8.73 -7.44
C GLY A 15 11.05 -8.02 -6.44
N PHE A 16 10.26 -8.75 -5.65
CA PHE A 16 9.44 -8.19 -4.58
C PHE A 16 10.27 -7.56 -3.47
N THR A 17 11.37 -8.21 -3.07
CA THR A 17 12.26 -7.67 -2.04
C THR A 17 12.88 -6.35 -2.49
N VAL A 18 13.49 -6.33 -3.67
CA VAL A 18 14.10 -5.10 -4.22
C VAL A 18 13.05 -4.03 -4.48
N GLY A 19 11.91 -4.40 -5.09
CA GLY A 19 10.79 -3.49 -5.33
C GLY A 19 10.22 -2.91 -4.04
N GLY A 20 10.07 -3.73 -3.00
CA GLY A 20 9.62 -3.30 -1.67
C GLY A 20 10.60 -2.31 -1.02
N VAL A 21 11.90 -2.59 -1.08
CA VAL A 21 12.94 -1.67 -0.57
C VAL A 21 12.89 -0.34 -1.32
N LEU A 22 12.81 -0.37 -2.66
CA LEU A 22 12.69 0.85 -3.46
C LEU A 22 11.43 1.64 -3.14
N LEU A 23 10.28 0.96 -2.95
CA LEU A 23 9.03 1.58 -2.57
C LEU A 23 9.15 2.28 -1.20
N VAL A 24 9.77 1.64 -0.21
CA VAL A 24 10.02 2.24 1.10
C VAL A 24 10.94 3.47 0.96
N VAL A 25 12.03 3.37 0.21
CA VAL A 25 12.96 4.49 -0.02
C VAL A 25 12.23 5.66 -0.69
N LEU A 26 11.44 5.41 -1.72
CA LEU A 26 10.64 6.44 -2.41
C LEU A 26 9.60 7.07 -1.47
N THR A 27 8.97 6.26 -0.62
CA THR A 27 8.00 6.75 0.36
C THR A 27 8.66 7.66 1.38
N VAL A 28 9.80 7.24 1.96
CA VAL A 28 10.57 8.06 2.90
C VAL A 28 11.06 9.34 2.22
N PHE A 29 11.57 9.25 1.00
CA PHE A 29 11.99 10.41 0.22
C PHE A 29 10.82 11.38 -0.01
N ALA A 30 9.65 10.91 -0.41
CA ALA A 30 8.47 11.74 -0.61
C ALA A 30 8.02 12.41 0.70
N ILE A 31 8.08 11.72 1.83
CA ILE A 31 7.69 12.26 3.13
C ILE A 31 8.67 13.34 3.60
N THR A 32 9.96 13.19 3.32
CA THR A 32 11.01 14.10 3.82
C THR A 32 11.35 15.21 2.85
N ALA A 33 11.51 14.91 1.56
CA ALA A 33 11.96 15.86 0.56
C ALA A 33 10.88 16.86 0.14
N LEU A 34 9.61 16.42 0.02
CA LEU A 34 8.52 17.32 -0.37
C LEU A 34 8.33 18.49 0.63
N PRO A 35 8.23 18.25 1.95
CA PRO A 35 8.16 19.34 2.91
C PRO A 35 9.40 20.23 2.90
N ALA A 36 10.61 19.66 2.82
CA ALA A 36 11.86 20.41 2.77
C ALA A 36 11.92 21.36 1.56
N LEU A 37 11.52 20.91 0.38
CA LEU A 37 11.40 21.75 -0.80
C LEU A 37 10.35 22.85 -0.61
N GLY A 38 9.22 22.52 0.04
CA GLY A 38 8.15 23.48 0.33
C GLY A 38 8.62 24.61 1.26
N GLU A 39 9.53 24.34 2.20
CA GLU A 39 10.08 25.34 3.12
C GLU A 39 10.87 26.43 2.39
N HIS A 40 11.59 26.09 1.33
CA HIS A 40 12.33 27.06 0.50
C HIS A 40 11.41 27.98 -0.32
N LEU A 41 10.14 27.59 -0.53
CA LEU A 41 9.14 28.34 -1.30
C LEU A 41 8.23 29.21 -0.41
N GLY A 42 8.52 29.30 0.89
CA GLY A 42 7.75 30.10 1.85
C GLY A 42 6.43 29.43 2.30
N PRO A 43 5.52 30.20 2.94
CA PRO A 43 4.30 29.64 3.54
C PRO A 43 3.37 28.93 2.55
N ALA A 44 3.22 29.48 1.35
CA ALA A 44 2.40 28.87 0.30
C ALA A 44 3.01 27.56 -0.20
N GLY A 45 4.34 27.51 -0.35
CA GLY A 45 5.06 26.30 -0.73
C GLY A 45 4.92 25.18 0.32
N ARG A 46 4.99 25.53 1.59
CA ARG A 46 4.78 24.57 2.70
C ARG A 46 3.37 23.97 2.68
N LEU A 47 2.35 24.79 2.48
CA LEU A 47 0.96 24.33 2.38
C LEU A 47 0.78 23.41 1.17
N THR A 48 1.26 23.82 0.00
CA THR A 48 1.19 23.02 -1.23
C THR A 48 1.90 21.68 -1.06
N ALA A 49 3.12 21.66 -0.52
CA ALA A 49 3.87 20.42 -0.27
C ALA A 49 3.13 19.48 0.69
N SER A 50 2.48 20.03 1.72
CA SER A 50 1.67 19.25 2.68
C SER A 50 0.44 18.60 2.02
N ILE A 51 -0.19 19.29 1.07
CA ILE A 51 -1.35 18.75 0.33
C ILE A 51 -0.90 17.72 -0.72
N VAL A 52 0.12 18.05 -1.52
CA VAL A 52 0.61 17.20 -2.62
C VAL A 52 1.21 15.89 -2.11
N ARG A 53 1.75 15.86 -0.90
CA ARG A 53 2.28 14.65 -0.29
C ARG A 53 1.28 13.49 -0.28
N TRP A 54 0.01 13.75 0.05
CA TRP A 54 -1.00 12.69 0.16
C TRP A 54 -1.35 12.02 -1.18
N PRO A 55 -1.62 12.75 -2.27
CA PRO A 55 -1.77 12.14 -3.59
C PRO A 55 -0.54 11.36 -4.05
N VAL A 56 0.67 11.88 -3.80
CA VAL A 56 1.91 11.17 -4.15
C VAL A 56 2.01 9.84 -3.42
N LEU A 57 1.76 9.82 -2.11
CA LEU A 57 1.78 8.57 -1.31
C LEU A 57 0.69 7.61 -1.76
N ALA A 58 -0.51 8.10 -2.10
CA ALA A 58 -1.59 7.27 -2.63
C ALA A 58 -1.20 6.62 -3.97
N VAL A 59 -0.58 7.37 -4.89
CA VAL A 59 -0.09 6.82 -6.16
C VAL A 59 0.98 5.76 -5.94
N VAL A 60 1.97 6.03 -5.06
CA VAL A 60 3.02 5.06 -4.72
C VAL A 60 2.41 3.78 -4.15
N MET A 61 1.42 3.89 -3.25
CA MET A 61 0.73 2.74 -2.68
C MET A 61 -0.08 1.96 -3.73
N LEU A 62 -0.82 2.65 -4.59
CA LEU A 62 -1.59 2.01 -5.67
C LEU A 62 -0.68 1.25 -6.64
N LEU A 63 0.47 1.81 -7.01
CA LEU A 63 1.46 1.15 -7.85
C LEU A 63 2.03 -0.09 -7.14
N GLY A 64 2.35 0.01 -5.85
CA GLY A 64 2.81 -1.12 -5.05
C GLY A 64 1.78 -2.25 -5.01
N LEU A 65 0.52 -1.93 -4.75
CA LEU A 65 -0.59 -2.90 -4.76
C LEU A 65 -0.81 -3.51 -6.13
N ALA A 66 -0.76 -2.71 -7.20
CA ALA A 66 -0.90 -3.21 -8.58
C ALA A 66 0.19 -4.24 -8.92
N VAL A 67 1.43 -3.99 -8.51
CA VAL A 67 2.55 -4.93 -8.67
C VAL A 67 2.33 -6.20 -7.85
N ILE A 68 1.97 -6.07 -6.57
CA ILE A 68 1.69 -7.21 -5.70
C ILE A 68 0.57 -8.07 -6.29
N TYR A 69 -0.57 -7.47 -6.62
CA TYR A 69 -1.74 -8.20 -7.13
C TYR A 69 -1.50 -8.83 -8.51
N ARG A 70 -0.58 -8.26 -9.28
CA ARG A 70 -0.19 -8.82 -10.57
C ARG A 70 0.75 -10.02 -10.47
N TYR A 71 1.76 -9.95 -9.62
CA TYR A 71 2.86 -10.90 -9.63
C TYR A 71 2.86 -11.89 -8.45
N ALA A 72 2.23 -11.56 -7.31
CA ALA A 72 2.18 -12.45 -6.16
C ALA A 72 1.35 -13.72 -6.43
N PRO A 73 0.12 -13.66 -7.03
CA PRO A 73 -0.64 -14.87 -7.32
C PRO A 73 0.00 -15.67 -8.46
N ALA A 74 0.08 -17.00 -8.32
CA ALA A 74 0.50 -17.92 -9.37
C ALA A 74 -0.65 -18.15 -10.37
N ARG A 75 -0.99 -17.15 -11.20
CA ARG A 75 -2.09 -17.22 -12.16
C ARG A 75 -1.55 -17.16 -13.58
N SER A 76 -2.01 -18.07 -14.47
CA SER A 76 -1.59 -18.12 -15.88
C SER A 76 -2.17 -16.99 -16.73
N ASP A 77 -3.36 -16.46 -16.37
CA ASP A 77 -4.15 -15.55 -17.22
C ASP A 77 -4.44 -14.20 -16.57
N ALA A 78 -3.58 -13.70 -15.68
CA ALA A 78 -3.78 -12.41 -15.08
C ALA A 78 -3.67 -11.28 -16.13
N ARG A 79 -4.80 -10.66 -16.48
CA ARG A 79 -4.81 -9.48 -17.35
C ARG A 79 -4.08 -8.33 -16.70
N TRP A 80 -3.24 -7.64 -17.47
CA TRP A 80 -2.61 -6.41 -17.03
C TRP A 80 -3.65 -5.30 -16.96
N GLN A 81 -4.14 -5.03 -15.76
CA GLN A 81 -4.93 -3.82 -15.47
C GLN A 81 -4.14 -3.02 -14.44
N TRP A 82 -3.75 -1.82 -14.82
CA TRP A 82 -2.99 -0.92 -13.93
C TRP A 82 -3.76 -0.57 -12.66
N VAL A 83 -5.07 -0.49 -12.78
CA VAL A 83 -5.99 -0.23 -11.67
C VAL A 83 -7.08 -1.30 -11.71
N THR A 84 -7.10 -2.15 -10.70
CA THR A 84 -8.17 -3.14 -10.49
C THR A 84 -9.15 -2.61 -9.45
N PRO A 85 -10.43 -3.06 -9.45
CA PRO A 85 -11.39 -2.67 -8.40
C PRO A 85 -10.84 -2.92 -7.00
N GLY A 86 -10.16 -4.04 -6.78
CA GLY A 86 -9.54 -4.36 -5.49
C GLY A 86 -8.39 -3.46 -5.13
N SER A 87 -7.51 -3.08 -6.08
CA SER A 87 -6.40 -2.17 -5.79
C SER A 87 -6.89 -0.75 -5.46
N LEU A 88 -7.93 -0.28 -6.17
CA LEU A 88 -8.54 1.02 -5.89
C LEU A 88 -9.20 1.03 -4.50
N THR A 89 -10.01 0.02 -4.20
CA THR A 89 -10.68 -0.11 -2.90
C THR A 89 -9.66 -0.22 -1.77
N ALA A 90 -8.64 -1.07 -1.91
CA ALA A 90 -7.59 -1.20 -0.92
C ALA A 90 -6.81 0.11 -0.73
N GLY A 91 -6.47 0.81 -1.81
CA GLY A 91 -5.79 2.09 -1.74
C GLY A 91 -6.60 3.16 -0.99
N LEU A 92 -7.88 3.28 -1.30
CA LEU A 92 -8.80 4.21 -0.61
C LEU A 92 -8.95 3.86 0.87
N LEU A 93 -9.18 2.58 1.19
CA LEU A 93 -9.29 2.11 2.57
C LEU A 93 -7.98 2.29 3.34
N TRP A 94 -6.84 2.11 2.69
CA TRP A 94 -5.54 2.31 3.32
C TRP A 94 -5.29 3.79 3.66
N VAL A 95 -5.60 4.70 2.74
CA VAL A 95 -5.48 6.15 3.00
C VAL A 95 -6.42 6.56 4.13
N LEU A 96 -7.69 6.17 4.06
CA LEU A 96 -8.69 6.47 5.10
C LEU A 96 -8.27 5.88 6.45
N GLY A 97 -7.89 4.61 6.47
CA GLY A 97 -7.41 3.91 7.66
C GLY A 97 -6.17 4.57 8.25
N SER A 98 -5.21 5.00 7.41
CA SER A 98 -4.00 5.70 7.87
C SER A 98 -4.32 7.06 8.49
N VAL A 99 -5.26 7.82 7.91
CA VAL A 99 -5.70 9.10 8.49
C VAL A 99 -6.39 8.88 9.83
N LEU A 100 -7.33 7.94 9.90
CA LEU A 100 -8.02 7.60 11.16
C LEU A 100 -7.05 7.08 12.22
N PHE A 101 -6.09 6.27 11.80
CA PHE A 101 -5.05 5.75 12.69
C PHE A 101 -4.13 6.85 13.20
N ALA A 102 -3.75 7.81 12.34
CA ALA A 102 -2.97 8.97 12.77
C ALA A 102 -3.74 9.83 13.80
N VAL A 103 -5.04 10.05 13.59
CA VAL A 103 -5.90 10.74 14.57
C VAL A 103 -5.95 9.95 15.89
N TYR A 104 -6.12 8.63 15.81
CA TYR A 104 -6.11 7.76 16.98
C TYR A 104 -4.80 7.92 17.78
N VAL A 105 -3.65 7.73 17.13
CA VAL A 105 -2.33 7.83 17.76
C VAL A 105 -2.08 9.21 18.37
N ASN A 106 -2.47 10.29 17.68
CA ASN A 106 -2.30 11.65 18.17
C ASN A 106 -3.15 11.95 19.44
N ASN A 107 -4.34 11.36 19.52
CA ASN A 107 -5.21 11.52 20.68
C ASN A 107 -4.84 10.60 21.85
N PHE A 108 -4.11 9.51 21.58
CA PHE A 108 -3.62 8.58 22.59
C PHE A 108 -2.15 8.82 22.98
N GLY A 109 -1.61 10.02 22.68
CA GLY A 109 -0.21 10.38 22.98
C GLY A 109 0.19 10.22 24.43
N SER A 110 -0.73 10.38 25.40
CA SER A 110 -0.50 10.11 26.82
C SER A 110 -0.17 8.64 27.14
N TYR A 111 -0.51 7.71 26.26
CA TYR A 111 -0.16 6.30 26.40
C TYR A 111 1.34 6.06 26.25
N ASN A 112 2.00 6.89 25.43
CA ASN A 112 3.44 6.86 25.22
C ASN A 112 4.22 7.33 26.47
N ASP A 113 3.66 8.27 27.24
CA ASP A 113 4.27 8.75 28.49
C ASP A 113 4.29 7.67 29.59
N THR A 114 3.33 6.73 29.54
CA THR A 114 3.23 5.64 30.52
C THR A 114 4.01 4.40 30.09
N TYR A 115 3.98 4.04 28.80
CA TYR A 115 4.54 2.78 28.28
C TYR A 115 5.80 2.95 27.43
N GLY A 116 6.21 4.18 27.13
CA GLY A 116 7.45 4.49 26.39
C GLY A 116 7.57 3.75 25.05
N SER A 117 8.72 3.13 24.82
CA SER A 117 9.02 2.40 23.59
C SER A 117 8.10 1.20 23.32
N ILE A 118 7.50 0.61 24.33
CA ILE A 118 6.55 -0.51 24.19
C ILE A 118 5.28 -0.02 23.50
N GLY A 119 4.80 1.18 23.84
CA GLY A 119 3.67 1.82 23.16
C GLY A 119 3.91 2.00 21.65
N ALA A 120 5.12 2.43 21.28
CA ALA A 120 5.49 2.59 19.87
C ALA A 120 5.48 1.26 19.10
N VAL A 121 5.93 0.16 19.71
CA VAL A 121 5.88 -1.18 19.10
C VAL A 121 4.44 -1.63 18.89
N VAL A 122 3.57 -1.45 19.88
CA VAL A 122 2.14 -1.79 19.77
C VAL A 122 1.47 -0.98 18.65
N VAL A 123 1.72 0.32 18.58
CA VAL A 123 1.21 1.20 17.53
C VAL A 123 1.68 0.70 16.15
N LEU A 124 2.96 0.35 15.99
CA LEU A 124 3.51 -0.19 14.76
C LEU A 124 2.83 -1.51 14.37
N MET A 125 2.66 -2.43 15.32
CA MET A 125 2.00 -3.72 15.08
C MET A 125 0.54 -3.54 14.63
N LEU A 126 -0.21 -2.63 15.26
CA LEU A 126 -1.58 -2.31 14.87
C LEU A 126 -1.64 -1.71 13.46
N TRP A 127 -0.70 -0.85 13.11
CA TRP A 127 -0.64 -0.27 11.77
C TRP A 127 -0.29 -1.30 10.70
N LEU A 128 0.65 -2.20 10.99
CA LEU A 128 1.00 -3.33 10.11
C LEU A 128 -0.18 -4.29 9.94
N TYR A 129 -0.91 -4.58 11.03
CA TYR A 129 -2.12 -5.40 10.98
C TYR A 129 -3.19 -4.76 10.08
N LEU A 130 -3.48 -3.47 10.26
CA LEU A 130 -4.43 -2.72 9.42
C LEU A 130 -4.03 -2.78 7.95
N THR A 131 -2.75 -2.54 7.66
CA THR A 131 -2.21 -2.58 6.29
C THR A 131 -2.37 -3.96 5.67
N ALA A 132 -1.99 -5.02 6.39
CA ALA A 132 -2.14 -6.40 5.91
C ALA A 132 -3.61 -6.75 5.64
N PHE A 133 -4.51 -6.37 6.54
CA PHE A 133 -5.94 -6.60 6.39
C PHE A 133 -6.50 -5.93 5.14
N VAL A 134 -6.18 -4.67 4.90
CA VAL A 134 -6.64 -3.91 3.73
C VAL A 134 -6.09 -4.50 2.41
N VAL A 135 -4.82 -4.92 2.40
CA VAL A 135 -4.20 -5.59 1.24
C VAL A 135 -4.90 -6.91 0.92
N LEU A 136 -5.18 -7.74 1.94
CA LEU A 136 -5.88 -9.00 1.75
C LEU A 136 -7.32 -8.80 1.26
N LEU A 137 -8.03 -7.82 1.82
CA LEU A 137 -9.38 -7.45 1.36
C LEU A 137 -9.37 -7.06 -0.13
N GLY A 138 -8.42 -6.25 -0.56
CA GLY A 138 -8.29 -5.87 -1.97
C GLY A 138 -7.96 -7.05 -2.88
N ALA A 139 -7.15 -8.01 -2.40
CA ALA A 139 -6.86 -9.24 -3.13
C ALA A 139 -8.11 -10.11 -3.31
N GLU A 140 -8.93 -10.24 -2.26
CA GLU A 140 -10.18 -10.98 -2.30
C GLU A 140 -11.19 -10.35 -3.27
N LEU A 141 -11.36 -9.02 -3.21
CA LEU A 141 -12.21 -8.29 -4.16
C LEU A 141 -11.78 -8.49 -5.62
N ASN A 142 -10.47 -8.52 -5.89
CA ASN A 142 -9.98 -8.84 -7.22
C ASN A 142 -10.29 -10.29 -7.61
N GLY A 143 -10.18 -11.22 -6.67
CA GLY A 143 -10.53 -12.63 -6.89
C GLY A 143 -12.00 -12.80 -7.27
N GLU A 144 -12.91 -12.15 -6.54
CA GLU A 144 -14.35 -12.20 -6.82
C GLU A 144 -14.70 -11.51 -8.14
N ALA A 145 -14.11 -10.35 -8.45
CA ALA A 145 -14.33 -9.67 -9.72
C ALA A 145 -13.90 -10.54 -10.92
N GLU A 146 -12.79 -11.27 -10.80
CA GLU A 146 -12.36 -12.20 -11.84
C GLU A 146 -13.30 -13.41 -11.98
N ARG A 147 -13.81 -13.94 -10.88
CA ARG A 147 -14.80 -15.05 -10.88
C ARG A 147 -16.09 -14.63 -11.55
N ALA A 148 -16.63 -13.47 -11.19
CA ALA A 148 -17.84 -12.91 -11.81
C ALA A 148 -17.67 -12.72 -13.33
N GLY A 149 -16.57 -12.14 -13.77
CA GLY A 149 -16.31 -11.93 -15.19
C GLY A 149 -16.07 -13.22 -16.01
N ARG A 150 -15.73 -14.34 -15.35
CA ARG A 150 -15.66 -15.67 -16.00
C ARG A 150 -17.05 -16.32 -16.12
N ALA A 151 -17.90 -16.14 -15.11
CA ALA A 151 -19.25 -16.69 -15.11
C ALA A 151 -20.16 -16.04 -16.20
N GLU A 152 -19.88 -14.79 -16.58
CA GLU A 152 -20.61 -14.07 -17.63
C GLU A 152 -20.17 -14.39 -19.07
N ARG A 153 -19.10 -15.20 -19.25
CA ARG A 153 -18.69 -15.63 -20.60
C ARG A 153 -19.39 -16.95 -20.93
N PRO A 154 -20.28 -16.98 -21.95
CA PRO A 154 -20.76 -18.23 -22.53
C PRO A 154 -19.54 -19.02 -23.01
N GLU A 155 -19.54 -20.32 -22.74
CA GLU A 155 -18.58 -21.24 -23.38
C GLU A 155 -18.94 -21.27 -24.89
N ASP A 156 -18.13 -20.59 -25.73
CA ASP A 156 -18.14 -20.75 -27.19
C ASP A 156 -17.35 -22.00 -27.56
#